data_d12a7028eba3daff2d6ce7f4eb7000c5
#
_entry.id   d12a7028eba3daff2d6ce7f4eb7000c5
#
_cell.length_a   1.000
_cell.length_b   1.000
_cell.length_c   1.000
_cell.angle_alpha   90.00
_cell.angle_beta   90.00
_cell.angle_gamma   90.00
#
_symmetry.space_group_name_H-M   'P 1'
#
loop_
_entity.id
_entity.type
_entity.pdbx_description
1 polymer ?
#
loop_
_entity_poly.entity_id
_entity_poly.type
_entity_poly.pdbx_seq_one_letter_code
_entity_poly.pdbx_strand_id
1 'polypeptide(L)'
;MQRGIATEIDRRGVADSTTTTAEVVRLDVTGMTCGHCAETVTNALESVDGVASAEVSVDPGRAEVTHDGSVARAVLVAAVAGAGYTVPGEATVADLAAPGREFNWTEGVVWKQAANNTKWCLIGCAIGEFATLGYYQWAQWPLQVPFGTPFFWFLAILPLINGLATSVMLETILLMRGQMDFRNALRTAFGMSFISMLGMEIAMEATDWLLTGGMGMTWWVIPPMLIVGFLTPWPYNYWRLKKFGRACH
;
A
#
# COMPACT_ATOMS: atom_id res chain seq x y z
N MET A 1 -25.70 70.68 21.74
CA MET A 1 -25.06 70.24 20.47
C MET A 1 -23.95 69.26 20.84
N GLN A 2 -24.15 68.00 20.65
CA GLN A 2 -23.11 67.02 20.22
C GLN A 2 -23.75 65.68 20.13
N ARG A 3 -23.74 65.12 18.97
CA ARG A 3 -24.38 63.88 18.58
C ARG A 3 -23.50 62.70 19.05
N GLY A 4 -24.10 61.73 19.71
CA GLY A 4 -23.51 60.44 19.98
C GLY A 4 -23.45 59.60 18.70
N ILE A 5 -22.30 58.99 18.46
CA ILE A 5 -22.11 57.96 17.45
C ILE A 5 -22.16 56.63 18.17
N ALA A 6 -23.22 55.89 17.93
CA ALA A 6 -23.33 54.48 18.36
C ALA A 6 -22.43 53.64 17.46
N THR A 7 -21.47 52.94 18.04
CA THR A 7 -20.70 51.90 17.38
C THR A 7 -21.46 50.59 17.46
N GLU A 8 -21.97 50.17 16.32
CA GLU A 8 -22.57 48.86 16.08
C GLU A 8 -21.47 47.81 16.06
N ILE A 9 -21.47 46.94 17.05
CA ILE A 9 -20.56 45.77 17.10
C ILE A 9 -21.19 44.65 16.27
N ASP A 10 -20.66 44.49 15.05
CA ASP A 10 -20.98 43.36 14.17
C ASP A 10 -20.47 42.05 14.79
N ARG A 11 -21.40 41.20 15.28
CA ARG A 11 -21.17 39.84 15.70
C ARG A 11 -21.13 38.95 14.45
N ARG A 12 -20.07 39.00 13.69
CA ARG A 12 -19.74 37.93 12.73
C ARG A 12 -18.80 36.95 13.37
N GLY A 13 -19.30 35.71 13.48
CA GLY A 13 -18.58 34.59 14.02
C GLY A 13 -17.22 34.37 13.33
N VAL A 14 -16.23 34.15 14.14
CA VAL A 14 -14.92 33.65 13.73
C VAL A 14 -15.16 32.29 13.11
N ALA A 15 -15.20 32.23 11.79
CA ALA A 15 -14.99 30.98 11.07
C ALA A 15 -13.52 30.60 11.31
N ASP A 16 -13.34 29.49 12.00
CA ASP A 16 -12.05 28.82 12.17
C ASP A 16 -11.58 28.37 10.77
N SER A 17 -10.84 29.24 10.11
CA SER A 17 -10.14 28.90 8.89
C SER A 17 -8.85 28.17 9.30
N THR A 18 -8.97 26.85 9.42
CA THR A 18 -7.81 25.97 9.34
C THR A 18 -7.18 26.20 7.97
N THR A 19 -6.25 27.13 7.90
CA THR A 19 -5.46 27.41 6.70
C THR A 19 -4.51 26.22 6.53
N THR A 20 -4.99 25.16 5.86
CA THR A 20 -4.10 24.14 5.32
C THR A 20 -3.23 24.86 4.29
N THR A 21 -1.99 25.13 4.64
CA THR A 21 -1.01 25.75 3.74
C THR A 21 -0.78 24.79 2.58
N ALA A 22 -1.40 25.07 1.44
CA ALA A 22 -1.12 24.34 0.22
C ALA A 22 0.35 24.58 -0.16
N GLU A 23 1.13 23.50 -0.20
CA GLU A 23 2.53 23.52 -0.63
C GLU A 23 2.59 23.06 -2.09
N VAL A 24 3.42 23.74 -2.90
CA VAL A 24 3.61 23.38 -4.31
C VAL A 24 5.01 22.81 -4.49
N VAL A 25 5.08 21.57 -4.96
CA VAL A 25 6.33 20.89 -5.29
C VAL A 25 6.46 20.78 -6.80
N ARG A 26 7.64 21.14 -7.33
CA ARG A 26 8.00 21.00 -8.74
C ARG A 26 8.95 19.84 -8.94
N LEU A 27 8.62 18.98 -9.91
CA LEU A 27 9.41 17.83 -10.33
C LEU A 27 9.71 17.97 -11.82
N ASP A 28 10.98 17.83 -12.20
CA ASP A 28 11.34 17.64 -13.59
C ASP A 28 11.12 16.16 -13.93
N VAL A 29 10.34 15.86 -14.97
CA VAL A 29 9.96 14.49 -15.34
C VAL A 29 10.48 14.19 -16.73
N THR A 30 11.23 13.10 -16.88
CA THR A 30 11.77 12.66 -18.17
C THR A 30 11.14 11.33 -18.62
N GLY A 31 11.15 11.11 -19.94
CA GLY A 31 10.57 9.91 -20.55
C GLY A 31 9.15 10.13 -21.11
N MET A 32 8.51 11.26 -20.86
CA MET A 32 7.22 11.62 -21.46
C MET A 32 7.43 12.06 -22.91
N THR A 33 6.60 11.55 -23.83
CA THR A 33 6.68 11.87 -25.28
C THR A 33 5.36 12.37 -25.86
N CYS A 34 4.26 12.30 -25.11
CA CYS A 34 2.93 12.67 -25.59
C CYS A 34 2.00 13.08 -24.44
N GLY A 35 0.84 13.68 -24.76
CA GLY A 35 -0.16 14.09 -23.78
C GLY A 35 -0.70 12.94 -22.90
N HIS A 36 -0.82 11.73 -23.44
CA HIS A 36 -1.23 10.56 -22.66
C HIS A 36 -0.18 10.18 -21.59
N CYS A 37 1.11 10.39 -21.89
CA CYS A 37 2.18 10.21 -20.90
C CYS A 37 1.99 11.20 -19.71
N ALA A 38 1.69 12.46 -20.02
CA ALA A 38 1.44 13.48 -18.99
C ALA A 38 0.21 13.12 -18.13
N GLU A 39 -0.88 12.66 -18.76
CA GLU A 39 -2.08 12.19 -18.06
C GLU A 39 -1.78 11.01 -17.12
N THR A 40 -0.96 10.06 -17.55
CA THR A 40 -0.52 8.93 -16.73
C THR A 40 0.24 9.39 -15.48
N VAL A 41 1.16 10.36 -15.64
CA VAL A 41 1.90 10.94 -14.52
C VAL A 41 0.97 11.75 -13.61
N THR A 42 0.05 12.53 -14.18
CA THR A 42 -0.97 13.29 -13.40
C THR A 42 -1.77 12.35 -12.51
N ASN A 43 -2.35 11.30 -13.09
CA ASN A 43 -3.14 10.32 -12.35
C ASN A 43 -2.33 9.62 -11.24
N ALA A 44 -1.07 9.30 -11.50
CA ALA A 44 -0.18 8.69 -10.51
C ALA A 44 0.10 9.65 -9.33
N LEU A 45 0.32 10.92 -9.60
CA LEU A 45 0.57 11.94 -8.58
C LEU A 45 -0.70 12.24 -7.77
N GLU A 46 -1.86 12.36 -8.42
CA GLU A 46 -3.15 12.62 -7.77
C GLU A 46 -3.67 11.42 -6.96
N SER A 47 -3.16 10.21 -7.23
CA SER A 47 -3.47 9.03 -6.41
C SER A 47 -2.75 9.01 -5.06
N VAL A 48 -1.82 9.92 -4.81
CA VAL A 48 -1.09 10.03 -3.54
C VAL A 48 -1.95 10.75 -2.52
N ASP A 49 -2.17 10.13 -1.36
CA ASP A 49 -2.91 10.73 -0.25
C ASP A 49 -2.26 12.06 0.17
N GLY A 50 -3.05 13.13 0.25
CA GLY A 50 -2.59 14.49 0.58
C GLY A 50 -2.27 15.36 -0.63
N VAL A 51 -2.30 14.84 -1.86
CA VAL A 51 -2.20 15.63 -3.09
C VAL A 51 -3.58 16.16 -3.46
N ALA A 52 -3.67 17.49 -3.66
CA ALA A 52 -4.90 18.16 -4.06
C ALA A 52 -5.05 18.22 -5.58
N SER A 53 -3.94 18.45 -6.31
CA SER A 53 -3.91 18.48 -7.78
C SER A 53 -2.49 18.32 -8.30
N ALA A 54 -2.34 17.85 -9.54
CA ALA A 54 -1.08 17.78 -10.26
C ALA A 54 -1.25 18.31 -11.69
N GLU A 55 -0.40 19.26 -12.09
CA GLU A 55 -0.33 19.75 -13.46
C GLU A 55 0.96 19.26 -14.11
N VAL A 56 0.83 18.47 -15.18
CA VAL A 56 1.98 17.85 -15.87
C VAL A 56 2.08 18.34 -17.30
N SER A 57 3.26 18.84 -17.66
CA SER A 57 3.59 19.28 -19.02
C SER A 57 4.65 18.37 -19.65
N VAL A 58 4.45 18.00 -20.91
CA VAL A 58 5.43 17.20 -21.69
C VAL A 58 6.60 18.06 -22.12
N ASP A 59 6.36 19.33 -22.46
CA ASP A 59 7.38 20.28 -22.87
C ASP A 59 7.17 21.63 -22.15
N PRO A 60 8.04 22.03 -21.22
CA PRO A 60 9.16 21.24 -20.69
C PRO A 60 8.65 20.11 -19.79
N GLY A 61 9.31 18.94 -19.78
CA GLY A 61 8.93 17.78 -18.96
C GLY A 61 8.91 18.12 -17.47
N ARG A 62 7.75 18.58 -16.96
CA ARG A 62 7.59 19.09 -15.60
C ARG A 62 6.23 18.74 -15.01
N ALA A 63 6.23 18.42 -13.73
CA ALA A 63 5.03 18.28 -12.91
C ALA A 63 5.05 19.31 -11.79
N GLU A 64 3.93 20.04 -11.61
CA GLU A 64 3.66 20.89 -10.46
C GLU A 64 2.58 20.23 -9.62
N VAL A 65 2.91 19.92 -8.37
CA VAL A 65 2.03 19.17 -7.46
C VAL A 65 1.67 20.03 -6.28
N THR A 66 0.37 20.27 -6.09
CA THR A 66 -0.17 20.96 -4.93
C THR A 66 -0.62 19.94 -3.89
N HIS A 67 -0.12 20.04 -2.66
CA HIS A 67 -0.44 19.13 -1.56
C HIS A 67 -0.60 19.87 -0.22
N ASP A 68 -1.11 19.20 0.78
CA ASP A 68 -1.44 19.74 2.10
C ASP A 68 -0.23 19.88 3.06
N GLY A 69 0.98 19.74 2.56
CA GLY A 69 2.22 19.77 3.36
C GLY A 69 2.57 18.44 4.04
N SER A 70 1.69 17.45 4.02
CA SER A 70 1.96 16.12 4.62
C SER A 70 2.77 15.19 3.71
N VAL A 71 2.83 15.50 2.40
CA VAL A 71 3.42 14.63 1.38
C VAL A 71 4.91 14.93 1.23
N ALA A 72 5.74 13.95 1.57
CA ALA A 72 7.19 14.09 1.33
C ALA A 72 7.49 14.00 -0.18
N ARG A 73 8.41 14.86 -0.66
CA ARG A 73 8.86 14.88 -2.07
C ARG A 73 9.22 13.48 -2.62
N ALA A 74 9.86 12.64 -1.79
CA ALA A 74 10.23 11.28 -2.16
C ALA A 74 9.04 10.37 -2.50
N VAL A 75 7.86 10.63 -1.94
CA VAL A 75 6.62 9.89 -2.26
C VAL A 75 6.13 10.27 -3.65
N LEU A 76 6.19 11.55 -4.00
CA LEU A 76 5.85 12.04 -5.34
C LEU A 76 6.79 11.48 -6.41
N VAL A 77 8.10 11.45 -6.11
CA VAL A 77 9.12 10.83 -6.98
C VAL A 77 8.84 9.34 -7.19
N ALA A 78 8.46 8.63 -6.11
CA ALA A 78 8.09 7.22 -6.20
C ALA A 78 6.82 6.99 -7.03
N ALA A 79 5.84 7.89 -6.97
CA ALA A 79 4.62 7.82 -7.79
C ALA A 79 4.96 8.00 -9.28
N VAL A 80 5.81 8.98 -9.63
CA VAL A 80 6.30 9.18 -11.01
C VAL A 80 7.07 7.97 -11.51
N ALA A 81 7.95 7.40 -10.68
CA ALA A 81 8.72 6.20 -11.01
C ALA A 81 7.81 4.97 -11.19
N GLY A 82 6.78 4.83 -10.34
CA GLY A 82 5.76 3.78 -10.45
C GLY A 82 4.95 3.86 -11.75
N ALA A 83 4.78 5.06 -12.28
CA ALA A 83 4.15 5.32 -13.58
C ALA A 83 5.10 5.06 -14.79
N GLY A 84 6.37 4.68 -14.54
CA GLY A 84 7.35 4.35 -15.57
C GLY A 84 8.18 5.54 -16.08
N TYR A 85 8.15 6.67 -15.38
CA TYR A 85 8.89 7.89 -15.72
C TYR A 85 9.99 8.19 -14.70
N THR A 86 10.93 9.10 -15.03
CA THR A 86 12.08 9.39 -14.18
C THR A 86 12.13 10.86 -13.77
N VAL A 87 12.48 11.13 -12.52
CA VAL A 87 12.76 12.47 -12.00
C VAL A 87 14.29 12.61 -11.85
N PRO A 88 14.97 13.37 -12.72
CA PRO A 88 16.43 13.50 -12.70
C PRO A 88 16.93 14.07 -11.36
N GLY A 89 18.00 13.49 -10.84
CA GLY A 89 18.62 13.93 -9.60
C GLY A 89 17.97 13.44 -8.30
N GLU A 90 16.84 12.72 -8.41
CA GLU A 90 16.17 12.12 -7.26
C GLU A 90 16.40 10.61 -7.23
N ALA A 91 16.79 10.07 -6.07
CA ALA A 91 16.97 8.63 -5.91
C ALA A 91 15.61 7.93 -5.81
N THR A 92 15.31 7.06 -6.77
CA THR A 92 14.16 6.16 -6.72
C THR A 92 14.48 4.91 -5.88
N VAL A 93 13.46 4.12 -5.53
CA VAL A 93 13.68 2.82 -4.87
C VAL A 93 14.55 1.91 -5.75
N ALA A 94 14.43 2.02 -7.08
CA ALA A 94 15.28 1.30 -8.02
C ALA A 94 16.75 1.74 -7.93
N ASP A 95 17.01 3.05 -7.78
CA ASP A 95 18.37 3.59 -7.60
C ASP A 95 18.95 3.19 -6.24
N LEU A 96 18.10 3.11 -5.21
CA LEU A 96 18.49 2.64 -3.89
C LEU A 96 18.83 1.14 -3.85
N ALA A 97 18.36 0.39 -4.83
CA ALA A 97 18.67 -1.03 -5.04
C ALA A 97 19.77 -1.29 -6.09
N ALA A 98 20.41 -0.22 -6.61
CA ALA A 98 21.43 -0.35 -7.66
C ALA A 98 22.61 -1.24 -7.22
N PRO A 99 23.16 -2.07 -8.11
CA PRO A 99 24.31 -2.90 -7.83
C PRO A 99 25.51 -2.07 -7.33
N GLY A 100 26.15 -2.50 -6.25
CA GLY A 100 27.32 -1.81 -5.67
C GLY A 100 27.01 -0.84 -4.52
N ARG A 101 25.73 -0.60 -4.20
CA ARG A 101 25.36 0.19 -3.02
C ARG A 101 25.35 -0.70 -1.77
N GLU A 102 25.94 -0.22 -0.69
CA GLU A 102 25.93 -0.94 0.58
C GLU A 102 24.51 -1.11 1.10
N PHE A 103 24.20 -2.34 1.55
CA PHE A 103 22.90 -2.64 2.13
C PHE A 103 22.78 -1.98 3.51
N ASN A 104 21.71 -1.23 3.74
CA ASN A 104 21.36 -0.67 5.03
C ASN A 104 19.85 -0.82 5.33
N TRP A 105 19.49 -0.70 6.60
CA TRP A 105 18.10 -0.77 7.08
C TRP A 105 17.50 0.61 7.40
N THR A 106 18.18 1.71 7.05
CA THR A 106 17.85 3.05 7.58
C THR A 106 17.02 3.91 6.62
N GLU A 107 16.74 3.45 5.42
CA GLU A 107 16.06 4.25 4.39
C GLU A 107 14.54 4.26 4.59
N GLY A 108 14.01 5.37 5.13
CA GLY A 108 12.59 5.52 5.44
C GLY A 108 11.68 5.39 4.21
N VAL A 109 12.13 5.82 3.03
CA VAL A 109 11.38 5.68 1.77
C VAL A 109 11.15 4.21 1.44
N VAL A 110 12.19 3.36 1.58
CA VAL A 110 12.09 1.92 1.33
C VAL A 110 11.16 1.25 2.34
N TRP A 111 11.21 1.67 3.63
CA TRP A 111 10.29 1.18 4.66
C TRP A 111 8.83 1.52 4.36
N LYS A 112 8.55 2.76 3.91
CA LYS A 112 7.19 3.18 3.52
C LYS A 112 6.68 2.37 2.32
N GLN A 113 7.50 2.19 1.29
CA GLN A 113 7.14 1.39 0.14
C GLN A 113 6.93 -0.09 0.50
N ALA A 114 7.80 -0.65 1.36
CA ALA A 114 7.63 -2.01 1.88
C ALA A 114 6.31 -2.16 2.67
N ALA A 115 5.96 -1.16 3.49
CA ALA A 115 4.71 -1.14 4.24
C ALA A 115 3.50 -1.08 3.30
N ASN A 116 3.55 -0.25 2.26
CA ASN A 116 2.47 -0.16 1.28
C ASN A 116 2.25 -1.48 0.53
N ASN A 117 3.33 -2.12 0.07
CA ASN A 117 3.26 -3.43 -0.56
C ASN A 117 2.66 -4.48 0.39
N THR A 118 3.14 -4.52 1.64
CA THR A 118 2.64 -5.42 2.68
C THR A 118 1.16 -5.20 2.98
N LYS A 119 0.72 -3.95 3.01
CA LYS A 119 -0.71 -3.60 3.23
C LYS A 119 -1.61 -4.21 2.16
N TRP A 120 -1.27 -4.09 0.88
CA TRP A 120 -2.09 -4.64 -0.20
C TRP A 120 -2.09 -6.17 -0.22
N CYS A 121 -0.94 -6.80 0.03
CA CYS A 121 -0.87 -8.26 0.25
C CYS A 121 -1.77 -8.69 1.42
N LEU A 122 -1.71 -7.99 2.56
CA LEU A 122 -2.52 -8.30 3.74
C LEU A 122 -4.02 -8.19 3.47
N ILE A 123 -4.45 -7.16 2.75
CA ILE A 123 -5.86 -7.00 2.37
C ILE A 123 -6.31 -8.18 1.50
N GLY A 124 -5.50 -8.56 0.51
CA GLY A 124 -5.80 -9.70 -0.35
C GLY A 124 -5.90 -11.02 0.41
N CYS A 125 -4.94 -11.30 1.28
CA CYS A 125 -4.90 -12.48 2.14
C CYS A 125 -6.10 -12.51 3.10
N ALA A 126 -6.36 -11.43 3.81
CA ALA A 126 -7.47 -11.34 4.76
C ALA A 126 -8.84 -11.59 4.12
N ILE A 127 -9.05 -11.16 2.88
CA ILE A 127 -10.31 -11.42 2.16
C ILE A 127 -10.54 -12.95 1.99
N GLY A 128 -9.55 -13.68 1.50
CA GLY A 128 -9.68 -15.12 1.26
C GLY A 128 -9.73 -15.94 2.53
N GLU A 129 -8.87 -15.62 3.49
CA GLU A 129 -8.80 -16.28 4.79
C GLU A 129 -10.11 -16.09 5.57
N PHE A 130 -10.55 -14.84 5.79
CA PHE A 130 -11.75 -14.56 6.56
C PHE A 130 -13.03 -15.04 5.89
N ALA A 131 -13.10 -15.04 4.56
CA ALA A 131 -14.21 -15.66 3.85
C ALA A 131 -14.29 -17.16 4.12
N THR A 132 -13.14 -17.84 4.18
CA THR A 132 -13.07 -19.30 4.46
C THR A 132 -13.41 -19.60 5.91
N LEU A 133 -12.83 -18.87 6.86
CA LEU A 133 -13.12 -19.04 8.30
C LEU A 133 -14.59 -18.71 8.61
N GLY A 134 -15.14 -17.65 7.98
CA GLY A 134 -16.56 -17.30 8.09
C GLY A 134 -17.46 -18.39 7.52
N TYR A 135 -17.08 -19.03 6.42
CA TYR A 135 -17.79 -20.17 5.88
C TYR A 135 -17.80 -21.36 6.84
N TYR A 136 -16.67 -21.67 7.48
CA TYR A 136 -16.59 -22.73 8.47
C TYR A 136 -17.55 -22.50 9.64
N GLN A 137 -17.62 -21.28 10.14
CA GLN A 137 -18.56 -20.93 11.23
C GLN A 137 -20.01 -21.01 10.77
N TRP A 138 -20.33 -20.49 9.58
CA TRP A 138 -21.67 -20.57 9.03
C TRP A 138 -22.14 -22.01 8.78
N ALA A 139 -21.25 -22.85 8.28
CA ALA A 139 -21.50 -24.29 8.04
C ALA A 139 -21.42 -25.15 9.32
N GLN A 140 -21.16 -24.53 10.47
CA GLN A 140 -21.06 -25.17 11.78
C GLN A 140 -20.05 -26.33 11.83
N TRP A 141 -18.92 -26.17 11.16
CA TRP A 141 -17.87 -27.18 11.19
C TRP A 141 -17.20 -27.26 12.57
N PRO A 142 -16.73 -28.46 13.00
CA PRO A 142 -16.00 -28.61 14.27
C PRO A 142 -14.63 -27.92 14.16
N LEU A 143 -14.47 -26.74 14.77
CA LEU A 143 -13.24 -25.94 14.68
C LEU A 143 -12.23 -26.27 15.79
N GLN A 144 -12.67 -26.93 16.87
CA GLN A 144 -11.83 -27.42 17.95
C GLN A 144 -11.36 -28.83 17.63
N VAL A 145 -10.28 -28.95 16.86
CA VAL A 145 -9.76 -30.24 16.36
C VAL A 145 -8.35 -30.46 16.92
N PRO A 146 -8.03 -31.69 17.39
CA PRO A 146 -6.69 -31.98 17.88
C PRO A 146 -5.62 -31.72 16.82
N PHE A 147 -4.53 -31.07 17.25
CA PHE A 147 -3.38 -30.80 16.40
C PHE A 147 -2.84 -32.08 15.74
N GLY A 148 -2.50 -31.96 14.46
CA GLY A 148 -1.89 -33.06 13.70
C GLY A 148 -2.86 -34.08 13.09
N THR A 149 -4.18 -33.93 13.32
CA THR A 149 -5.16 -34.80 12.64
C THR A 149 -5.29 -34.37 11.15
N PRO A 150 -5.70 -35.29 10.24
CA PRO A 150 -5.91 -34.92 8.84
C PRO A 150 -6.93 -33.79 8.67
N PHE A 151 -7.97 -33.73 9.50
CA PHE A 151 -8.98 -32.70 9.45
C PHE A 151 -8.47 -31.35 9.97
N PHE A 152 -7.56 -31.35 10.96
CA PHE A 152 -6.84 -30.13 11.38
C PHE A 152 -6.08 -29.50 10.20
N TRP A 153 -5.29 -30.31 9.49
CA TRP A 153 -4.53 -29.81 8.34
C TRP A 153 -5.42 -29.31 7.21
N PHE A 154 -6.57 -29.95 7.00
CA PHE A 154 -7.54 -29.47 6.02
C PHE A 154 -8.10 -28.08 6.40
N LEU A 155 -8.47 -27.90 7.67
CA LEU A 155 -8.96 -26.60 8.17
C LEU A 155 -7.90 -25.49 8.09
N ALA A 156 -6.63 -25.82 8.30
CA ALA A 156 -5.52 -24.85 8.24
C ALA A 156 -5.11 -24.52 6.80
N ILE A 157 -5.07 -25.52 5.91
CA ILE A 157 -4.55 -25.32 4.54
C ILE A 157 -5.56 -24.61 3.63
N LEU A 158 -6.85 -24.82 3.80
CA LEU A 158 -7.84 -24.24 2.90
C LEU A 158 -7.94 -22.70 3.01
N PRO A 159 -7.97 -22.07 4.21
CA PRO A 159 -7.88 -20.60 4.33
C PRO A 159 -6.60 -20.06 3.72
N LEU A 160 -5.45 -20.69 3.99
CA LEU A 160 -4.14 -20.33 3.46
C LEU A 160 -4.14 -20.32 1.91
N ILE A 161 -4.67 -21.36 1.27
CA ILE A 161 -4.77 -21.41 -0.21
C ILE A 161 -5.67 -20.28 -0.73
N ASN A 162 -6.82 -20.08 -0.08
CA ASN A 162 -7.77 -19.03 -0.51
C ASN A 162 -7.20 -17.62 -0.30
N GLY A 163 -6.51 -17.37 0.83
CA GLY A 163 -5.82 -16.11 1.08
C GLY A 163 -4.75 -15.82 0.05
N LEU A 164 -3.88 -16.82 -0.24
CA LEU A 164 -2.88 -16.71 -1.30
C LEU A 164 -3.52 -16.42 -2.67
N ALA A 165 -4.58 -17.15 -3.02
CA ALA A 165 -5.25 -16.98 -4.31
C ALA A 165 -5.87 -15.58 -4.46
N THR A 166 -6.59 -15.10 -3.44
CA THR A 166 -7.20 -13.76 -3.44
C THR A 166 -6.16 -12.65 -3.43
N SER A 167 -5.04 -12.82 -2.72
CA SER A 167 -3.95 -11.86 -2.71
C SER A 167 -3.25 -11.77 -4.07
N VAL A 168 -2.90 -12.91 -4.69
CA VAL A 168 -2.33 -12.94 -6.05
C VAL A 168 -3.29 -12.34 -7.06
N MET A 169 -4.60 -12.60 -6.94
CA MET A 169 -5.61 -12.03 -7.83
C MET A 169 -5.72 -10.51 -7.66
N LEU A 170 -5.73 -10.01 -6.43
CA LEU A 170 -5.76 -8.58 -6.15
C LEU A 170 -4.52 -7.87 -6.70
N GLU A 171 -3.31 -8.39 -6.44
CA GLU A 171 -2.07 -7.84 -7.00
C GLU A 171 -2.05 -7.88 -8.53
N THR A 172 -2.53 -8.96 -9.13
CA THR A 172 -2.64 -9.08 -10.59
C THR A 172 -3.55 -7.97 -11.16
N ILE A 173 -4.70 -7.71 -10.54
CA ILE A 173 -5.62 -6.65 -10.95
C ILE A 173 -4.95 -5.27 -10.82
N LEU A 174 -4.23 -5.01 -9.74
CA LEU A 174 -3.52 -3.74 -9.54
C LEU A 174 -2.43 -3.54 -10.60
N LEU A 175 -1.64 -4.57 -10.92
CA LEU A 175 -0.61 -4.52 -11.96
C LEU A 175 -1.22 -4.33 -13.37
N MET A 176 -2.39 -4.94 -13.65
CA MET A 176 -3.11 -4.73 -14.91
C MET A 176 -3.61 -3.29 -15.07
N ARG A 177 -4.00 -2.63 -13.98
CA ARG A 177 -4.32 -1.18 -14.02
C ARG A 177 -3.12 -0.34 -14.43
N GLY A 178 -1.89 -0.77 -14.13
CA GLY A 178 -0.64 -0.19 -14.60
C GLY A 178 -0.23 -0.57 -16.03
N GLN A 179 -1.19 -1.05 -16.86
CA GLN A 179 -1.01 -1.41 -18.30
C GLN A 179 -0.18 -2.68 -18.55
N MET A 180 -0.01 -3.54 -17.56
CA MET A 180 0.55 -4.89 -17.81
C MET A 180 -0.52 -5.83 -18.37
N ASP A 181 -0.13 -6.71 -19.29
CA ASP A 181 -1.00 -7.79 -19.71
C ASP A 181 -1.19 -8.84 -18.61
N PHE A 182 -2.33 -9.52 -18.58
CA PHE A 182 -2.71 -10.47 -17.52
C PHE A 182 -1.64 -11.52 -17.22
N ARG A 183 -1.03 -12.12 -18.25
CA ARG A 183 -0.05 -13.20 -18.06
C ARG A 183 1.22 -12.70 -17.37
N ASN A 184 1.71 -11.51 -17.76
CA ASN A 184 2.89 -10.91 -17.14
C ASN A 184 2.56 -10.38 -15.73
N ALA A 185 1.39 -9.77 -15.53
CA ALA A 185 0.92 -9.33 -14.24
C ALA A 185 0.83 -10.51 -13.26
N LEU A 186 0.18 -11.62 -13.65
CA LEU A 186 0.06 -12.82 -12.83
C LEU A 186 1.43 -13.44 -12.49
N ARG A 187 2.31 -13.55 -13.48
CA ARG A 187 3.67 -14.10 -13.25
C ARG A 187 4.48 -13.20 -12.33
N THR A 188 4.33 -11.90 -12.45
CA THR A 188 5.00 -10.92 -11.60
C THR A 188 4.45 -10.98 -10.17
N ALA A 189 3.13 -10.93 -9.99
CA ALA A 189 2.48 -11.05 -8.68
C ALA A 189 2.93 -12.33 -7.97
N PHE A 190 2.80 -13.48 -8.62
CA PHE A 190 3.18 -14.76 -8.04
C PHE A 190 4.67 -14.85 -7.71
N GLY A 191 5.55 -14.49 -8.66
CA GLY A 191 7.01 -14.60 -8.48
C GLY A 191 7.59 -13.60 -7.48
N MET A 192 6.90 -12.47 -7.28
CA MET A 192 7.41 -11.42 -6.42
C MET A 192 6.92 -11.53 -4.97
N SER A 193 5.70 -11.94 -4.73
CA SER A 193 5.06 -11.82 -3.41
C SER A 193 4.81 -13.15 -2.72
N PHE A 194 4.94 -14.29 -3.42
CA PHE A 194 4.55 -15.60 -2.89
C PHE A 194 5.16 -15.93 -1.51
N ILE A 195 6.48 -15.72 -1.34
CA ILE A 195 7.16 -16.03 -0.06
C ILE A 195 6.66 -15.11 1.05
N SER A 196 6.46 -13.83 0.74
CA SER A 196 5.94 -12.84 1.67
C SER A 196 4.51 -13.15 2.11
N MET A 197 3.65 -13.52 1.15
CA MET A 197 2.26 -13.92 1.39
C MET A 197 2.18 -15.20 2.22
N LEU A 198 2.96 -16.23 1.87
CA LEU A 198 2.98 -17.50 2.60
C LEU A 198 3.43 -17.28 4.06
N GLY A 199 4.46 -16.47 4.29
CA GLY A 199 4.90 -16.13 5.65
C GLY A 199 3.84 -15.37 6.45
N MET A 200 3.09 -14.49 5.79
CA MET A 200 1.98 -13.73 6.36
C MET A 200 0.84 -14.65 6.81
N GLU A 201 0.37 -15.51 5.91
CA GLU A 201 -0.72 -16.46 6.18
C GLU A 201 -0.38 -17.43 7.32
N ILE A 202 0.82 -18.02 7.31
CA ILE A 202 1.27 -18.89 8.39
C ILE A 202 1.30 -18.13 9.73
N ALA A 203 1.72 -16.87 9.73
CA ALA A 203 1.79 -16.07 10.95
C ALA A 203 0.38 -15.71 11.47
N MET A 204 -0.57 -15.45 10.58
CA MET A 204 -1.97 -15.16 10.93
C MET A 204 -2.65 -16.39 11.49
N GLU A 205 -2.58 -17.54 10.82
CA GLU A 205 -3.15 -18.80 11.30
C GLU A 205 -2.52 -19.28 12.60
N ALA A 206 -1.20 -19.16 12.74
CA ALA A 206 -0.52 -19.49 13.99
C ALA A 206 -0.99 -18.60 15.15
N THR A 207 -1.26 -17.32 14.88
CA THR A 207 -1.80 -16.39 15.88
C THR A 207 -3.21 -16.78 16.30
N ASP A 208 -4.09 -17.13 15.35
CA ASP A 208 -5.44 -17.59 15.66
C ASP A 208 -5.38 -18.86 16.53
N TRP A 209 -4.66 -19.85 16.09
CA TRP A 209 -4.52 -21.10 16.83
C TRP A 209 -3.94 -20.94 18.24
N LEU A 210 -2.91 -20.09 18.41
CA LEU A 210 -2.30 -19.83 19.71
C LEU A 210 -3.24 -19.10 20.68
N LEU A 211 -4.10 -18.25 20.18
CA LEU A 211 -4.99 -17.44 21.01
C LEU A 211 -6.34 -18.12 21.30
N THR A 212 -6.82 -18.96 20.37
CA THR A 212 -8.15 -19.59 20.48
C THR A 212 -8.10 -21.10 20.75
N GLY A 213 -6.97 -21.75 20.48
CA GLY A 213 -6.83 -23.22 20.53
C GLY A 213 -7.59 -23.95 19.41
N GLY A 214 -8.10 -23.23 18.40
CA GLY A 214 -8.86 -23.77 17.28
C GLY A 214 -8.68 -22.92 16.02
N MET A 215 -9.37 -23.30 14.95
CA MET A 215 -9.40 -22.57 13.69
C MET A 215 -10.77 -21.90 13.55
N GLY A 216 -10.84 -20.58 13.75
CA GLY A 216 -12.12 -19.90 13.62
C GLY A 216 -12.02 -18.39 13.74
N MET A 217 -12.92 -17.69 13.05
CA MET A 217 -12.95 -16.22 13.06
C MET A 217 -13.56 -15.71 14.37
N THR A 218 -12.72 -15.39 15.33
CA THR A 218 -13.12 -14.76 16.59
C THR A 218 -12.80 -13.26 16.54
N TRP A 219 -13.79 -12.40 16.70
CA TRP A 219 -13.67 -10.95 16.45
C TRP A 219 -12.51 -10.26 17.18
N TRP A 220 -12.18 -10.67 18.43
CA TRP A 220 -11.09 -10.08 19.22
C TRP A 220 -9.70 -10.56 18.79
N VAL A 221 -9.61 -11.66 18.03
CA VAL A 221 -8.36 -12.22 17.50
C VAL A 221 -7.97 -11.55 16.18
N ILE A 222 -8.94 -11.00 15.44
CA ILE A 222 -8.68 -10.34 14.15
C ILE A 222 -7.61 -9.24 14.25
N PRO A 223 -7.68 -8.27 15.20
CA PRO A 223 -6.64 -7.26 15.29
C PRO A 223 -5.22 -7.81 15.52
N PRO A 224 -4.95 -8.71 16.47
CA PRO A 224 -3.62 -9.29 16.64
C PRO A 224 -3.18 -10.12 15.43
N MET A 225 -4.06 -10.87 14.77
CA MET A 225 -3.73 -11.57 13.52
C MET A 225 -3.25 -10.63 12.43
N LEU A 226 -3.98 -9.54 12.19
CA LEU A 226 -3.61 -8.54 11.18
C LEU A 226 -2.29 -7.82 11.52
N ILE A 227 -2.05 -7.52 12.80
CA ILE A 227 -0.79 -6.91 13.26
C ILE A 227 0.38 -7.85 13.00
N VAL A 228 0.28 -9.10 13.43
CA VAL A 228 1.33 -10.10 13.24
C VAL A 228 1.52 -10.40 11.75
N GLY A 229 0.42 -10.54 11.00
CA GLY A 229 0.42 -10.72 9.56
C GLY A 229 1.10 -9.58 8.81
N PHE A 230 0.93 -8.33 9.26
CA PHE A 230 1.62 -7.18 8.69
C PHE A 230 3.11 -7.14 9.04
N LEU A 231 3.45 -7.33 10.32
CA LEU A 231 4.82 -7.18 10.80
C LEU A 231 5.76 -8.27 10.29
N THR A 232 5.26 -9.49 10.09
CA THR A 232 6.07 -10.64 9.67
C THR A 232 6.73 -10.45 8.30
N PRO A 233 6.03 -10.11 7.21
CA PRO A 233 6.65 -9.94 5.90
C PRO A 233 7.27 -8.55 5.68
N TRP A 234 6.97 -7.55 6.51
CA TRP A 234 7.43 -6.19 6.29
C TRP A 234 8.95 -6.03 6.19
N PRO A 235 9.78 -6.62 7.10
CA PRO A 235 11.25 -6.58 6.95
C PRO A 235 11.73 -7.35 5.72
N TYR A 236 11.10 -8.46 5.38
CA TYR A 236 11.42 -9.22 4.18
C TYR A 236 11.13 -8.40 2.91
N ASN A 237 10.00 -7.69 2.85
CA ASN A 237 9.66 -6.82 1.74
C ASN A 237 10.64 -5.64 1.63
N TYR A 238 11.11 -5.07 2.75
CA TYR A 238 12.20 -4.09 2.75
C TYR A 238 13.47 -4.64 2.12
N TRP A 239 13.95 -5.79 2.63
CA TRP A 239 15.17 -6.43 2.11
C TRP A 239 15.05 -6.72 0.62
N ARG A 240 13.89 -7.18 0.17
CA ARG A 240 13.64 -7.49 -1.22
C ARG A 240 13.66 -6.25 -2.11
N LEU A 241 13.03 -5.16 -1.69
CA LEU A 241 13.08 -3.88 -2.41
C LEU A 241 14.51 -3.38 -2.55
N LYS A 242 15.30 -3.44 -1.48
CA LYS A 242 16.71 -3.05 -1.50
C LYS A 242 17.57 -3.92 -2.40
N LYS A 243 17.26 -5.21 -2.50
CA LYS A 243 18.07 -6.16 -3.27
C LYS A 243 17.73 -6.18 -4.76
N PHE A 244 16.47 -6.03 -5.11
CA PHE A 244 15.99 -6.24 -6.48
C PHE A 244 15.44 -4.99 -7.15
N GLY A 245 15.22 -3.90 -6.42
CA GLY A 245 14.72 -2.63 -6.93
C GLY A 245 13.31 -2.67 -7.55
N ARG A 246 12.54 -3.72 -7.25
CA ARG A 246 11.21 -3.93 -7.83
C ARG A 246 10.14 -3.81 -6.75
N ALA A 247 9.29 -2.81 -6.87
CA ALA A 247 8.05 -2.70 -6.12
C ALA A 247 6.95 -3.54 -6.79
N CYS A 248 5.95 -3.95 -6.00
CA CYS A 248 4.77 -4.64 -6.54
C CYS A 248 3.76 -3.65 -7.13
N HIS A 249 3.82 -2.36 -6.72
CA HIS A 249 2.89 -1.29 -7.10
C HIS A 249 3.64 0.02 -7.24
#